data_91ba102b71f4d7cb9f9899d7d2694490
#
_entry.id   91ba102b71f4d7cb9f9899d7d2694490
#
_cell.length_a   1.000
_cell.length_b   1.000
_cell.length_c   1.000
_cell.angle_alpha   90.00
_cell.angle_beta   90.00
_cell.angle_gamma   90.00
#
_symmetry.space_group_name_H-M   'P 1'
#
loop_
_entity.id
_entity.type
_entity.pdbx_description
1 polymer ?
#
loop_
_entity_poly.entity_id
_entity_poly.type
_entity_poly.pdbx_seq_one_letter_code
_entity_poly.pdbx_strand_id
1 'polypeptide(L)'
;MGALIELKNIGYSYHTLSGETGAIKDISFSVEEGEFVALVGPSGCGKSTLLSIIAGLLAPETGTIVVNNPDGSLHYPRIGYMLQHDHLFEWRTIYQNVTLGLEIHHALTPERIAHVEQLLSDYGL
;
A
#
# COMPACT_ATOMS: atom_id res chain seq x y z
N MET A 1 0.35 -20.17 11.58
CA MET A 1 0.76 -18.78 11.83
C MET A 1 -0.41 -17.86 11.55
N GLY A 2 -0.54 -16.79 12.28
CA GLY A 2 -1.64 -15.85 12.09
C GLY A 2 -1.50 -14.99 10.84
N ALA A 3 -2.59 -14.31 10.47
CA ALA A 3 -2.59 -13.37 9.37
C ALA A 3 -1.64 -12.20 9.64
N LEU A 4 -0.93 -11.77 8.61
CA LEU A 4 -0.06 -10.58 8.68
C LEU A 4 -0.91 -9.31 8.82
N ILE A 5 -1.97 -9.20 8.03
CA ILE A 5 -2.94 -8.11 8.09
C ILE A 5 -4.34 -8.74 8.11
N GLU A 6 -5.19 -8.23 8.99
CA GLU A 6 -6.56 -8.70 9.12
C GLU A 6 -7.49 -7.49 9.12
N LEU A 7 -8.42 -7.45 8.17
CA LEU A 7 -9.45 -6.42 8.06
C LEU A 7 -10.75 -6.98 8.61
N LYS A 8 -11.39 -6.22 9.51
CA LYS A 8 -12.64 -6.64 10.16
C LYS A 8 -13.71 -5.58 9.98
N ASN A 9 -14.74 -5.91 9.21
CA ASN A 9 -15.93 -5.09 9.01
C ASN A 9 -15.61 -3.66 8.56
N ILE A 10 -14.71 -3.53 7.61
CA ILE A 10 -14.24 -2.23 7.11
C ILE A 10 -15.35 -1.57 6.29
N GLY A 11 -15.63 -0.33 6.61
CA GLY A 11 -16.56 0.51 5.88
C GLY A 11 -16.00 1.92 5.69
N TYR A 12 -16.30 2.52 4.55
CA TYR A 12 -15.90 3.87 4.23
C TYR A 12 -16.90 4.51 3.26
N SER A 13 -17.25 5.75 3.50
CA SER A 13 -18.14 6.52 2.63
C SER A 13 -17.51 7.86 2.32
N TYR A 14 -17.72 8.33 1.09
CA TYR A 14 -17.34 9.69 0.71
C TYR A 14 -18.50 10.65 1.04
N HIS A 15 -18.18 11.71 1.76
CA HIS A 15 -19.14 12.77 2.10
C HIS A 15 -18.95 13.93 1.13
N THR A 16 -19.99 14.24 0.38
CA THR A 16 -19.99 15.33 -0.59
C THR A 16 -21.13 16.30 -0.29
N LEU A 17 -21.11 17.48 -0.92
CA LEU A 17 -22.19 18.46 -0.79
C LEU A 17 -23.54 17.93 -1.29
N SER A 18 -23.53 16.94 -2.18
CA SER A 18 -24.72 16.30 -2.73
C SER A 18 -25.19 15.08 -1.92
N GLY A 19 -24.48 14.73 -0.84
CA GLY A 19 -24.82 13.61 0.01
C GLY A 19 -23.66 12.68 0.27
N GLU A 20 -23.99 11.52 0.81
CA GLU A 20 -23.02 10.49 1.17
C GLU A 20 -23.01 9.40 0.10
N THR A 21 -21.83 9.01 -0.36
CA THR A 21 -21.65 7.91 -1.31
C THR A 21 -20.82 6.82 -0.65
N GLY A 22 -21.41 5.64 -0.47
CA GLY A 22 -20.70 4.49 0.08
C GLY A 22 -19.71 3.94 -0.91
N ALA A 23 -18.44 3.83 -0.50
CA ALA A 23 -17.40 3.24 -1.32
C ALA A 23 -17.12 1.79 -0.91
N ILE A 24 -17.13 1.50 0.38
CA ILE A 24 -16.86 0.19 0.95
C ILE A 24 -17.85 -0.08 2.06
N LYS A 25 -18.38 -1.30 2.11
CA LYS A 25 -19.34 -1.68 3.13
C LYS A 25 -19.03 -3.08 3.64
N ASP A 26 -18.71 -3.16 4.92
CA ASP A 26 -18.56 -4.41 5.67
C ASP A 26 -17.62 -5.43 5.00
N ILE A 27 -16.42 -4.97 4.67
CA ILE A 27 -15.39 -5.81 4.06
C ILE A 27 -14.51 -6.45 5.14
N SER A 28 -14.38 -7.76 5.10
CA SER A 28 -13.54 -8.52 6.01
C SER A 28 -12.73 -9.55 5.24
N PHE A 29 -11.43 -9.55 5.43
CA PHE A 29 -10.53 -10.58 4.93
C PHE A 29 -9.18 -10.47 5.64
N SER A 30 -8.33 -11.45 5.42
CA SER A 30 -6.97 -11.46 5.98
C SER A 30 -5.95 -11.82 4.91
N VAL A 31 -4.72 -11.39 5.13
CA VAL A 31 -3.59 -11.70 4.25
C VAL A 31 -2.48 -12.30 5.11
N GLU A 32 -2.02 -13.48 4.74
CA GLU A 32 -0.94 -14.16 5.43
C GLU A 32 0.42 -13.80 4.82
N GLU A 33 1.48 -14.02 5.56
CA GLU A 33 2.83 -13.79 5.06
C GLU A 33 3.11 -14.64 3.82
N GLY A 34 3.66 -14.00 2.78
CA GLY A 34 3.96 -14.67 1.51
C GLY A 34 2.78 -14.89 0.59
N GLU A 35 1.59 -14.47 1.00
CA GLU A 35 0.37 -14.68 0.21
C GLU A 35 0.22 -13.58 -0.86
N PHE A 36 -0.25 -13.99 -2.03
CA PHE A 36 -0.64 -13.08 -3.11
C PHE A 36 -2.16 -12.97 -3.16
N VAL A 37 -2.68 -11.77 -2.98
CA VAL A 37 -4.13 -11.53 -2.94
C VAL A 37 -4.52 -10.57 -4.05
N ALA A 38 -5.58 -10.88 -4.79
CA ALA A 38 -6.13 -10.02 -5.83
C ALA A 38 -7.50 -9.51 -5.43
N LEU A 39 -7.71 -8.20 -5.57
CA LEU A 39 -9.02 -7.56 -5.40
C LEU A 39 -9.63 -7.34 -6.78
N VAL A 40 -10.76 -7.97 -7.03
CA VAL A 40 -11.41 -7.96 -8.33
C VAL A 40 -12.81 -7.35 -8.21
N GLY A 41 -13.16 -6.52 -9.15
CA GLY A 41 -14.49 -5.92 -9.20
C GLY A 41 -14.58 -4.84 -10.27
N PRO A 42 -15.79 -4.39 -10.60
CA PRO A 42 -16.01 -3.36 -11.60
C PRO A 42 -15.42 -2.01 -11.15
N SER A 43 -15.25 -1.11 -12.12
CA SER A 43 -14.82 0.26 -11.85
C SER A 43 -15.78 0.95 -10.87
N GLY A 44 -15.24 1.67 -9.89
CA GLY A 44 -16.06 2.38 -8.90
C GLY A 44 -16.56 1.53 -7.75
N CYS A 45 -16.10 0.28 -7.60
CA CYS A 45 -16.52 -0.59 -6.49
C CYS A 45 -15.73 -0.40 -5.19
N GLY A 46 -14.77 0.54 -5.16
CA GLY A 46 -14.02 0.86 -3.95
C GLY A 46 -12.66 0.17 -3.80
N LYS A 47 -12.14 -0.48 -4.84
CA LYS A 47 -10.83 -1.15 -4.78
C LYS A 47 -9.70 -0.20 -4.38
N SER A 48 -9.62 0.95 -5.03
CA SER A 48 -8.59 1.96 -4.74
C SER A 48 -8.74 2.54 -3.34
N THR A 49 -9.97 2.75 -2.88
CA THR A 49 -10.25 3.21 -1.53
C THR A 49 -9.78 2.19 -0.49
N LEU A 50 -10.07 0.93 -0.72
CA LEU A 50 -9.64 -0.15 0.17
C LEU A 50 -8.13 -0.25 0.26
N LEU A 51 -7.43 -0.16 -0.88
CA LEU A 51 -5.97 -0.15 -0.91
C LEU A 51 -5.39 1.04 -0.16
N SER A 52 -6.00 2.22 -0.27
CA SER A 52 -5.59 3.41 0.47
C SER A 52 -5.77 3.24 1.98
N ILE A 53 -6.82 2.55 2.39
CA ILE A 53 -7.05 2.23 3.81
C ILE A 53 -6.00 1.24 4.32
N ILE A 54 -5.69 0.20 3.55
CA ILE A 54 -4.65 -0.77 3.90
C ILE A 54 -3.29 -0.10 3.99
N ALA A 55 -2.99 0.84 3.08
CA ALA A 55 -1.74 1.57 3.08
C ALA A 55 -1.62 2.61 4.22
N GLY A 56 -2.69 2.84 4.96
CA GLY A 56 -2.68 3.82 6.05
C GLY A 56 -2.89 5.27 5.60
N LEU A 57 -3.27 5.48 4.34
CA LEU A 57 -3.53 6.82 3.81
C LEU A 57 -4.92 7.34 4.16
N LEU A 58 -5.87 6.44 4.39
CA LEU A 58 -7.22 6.75 4.82
C LEU A 58 -7.56 5.92 6.05
N ALA A 59 -8.29 6.52 7.00
CA ALA A 59 -8.82 5.77 8.13
C ALA A 59 -10.20 5.21 7.78
N PRO A 60 -10.51 3.96 8.12
CA PRO A 60 -11.85 3.43 7.91
C PRO A 60 -12.85 4.13 8.83
N GLU A 61 -14.07 4.34 8.37
CA GLU A 61 -15.15 4.90 9.22
C GLU A 61 -15.67 3.87 10.20
N THR A 62 -15.75 2.62 9.76
CA THR A 62 -16.15 1.48 10.59
C THR A 62 -15.16 0.35 10.41
N GLY A 63 -15.12 -0.53 11.40
CA GLY A 63 -14.24 -1.70 11.38
C GLY A 63 -12.84 -1.40 11.87
N THR A 64 -12.02 -2.42 11.86
CA THR A 64 -10.65 -2.36 12.35
C THR A 64 -9.68 -3.08 11.45
N ILE A 65 -8.43 -2.62 11.44
CA ILE A 65 -7.30 -3.31 10.80
C ILE A 65 -6.35 -3.77 11.91
N VAL A 66 -6.08 -5.06 11.92
CA VAL A 66 -5.12 -5.65 12.85
C VAL A 66 -3.87 -6.04 12.08
N VAL A 67 -2.72 -5.61 12.55
CA VAL A 67 -1.43 -5.92 11.94
C VAL A 67 -0.64 -6.79 12.90
N ASN A 68 -0.21 -7.96 12.44
CA ASN A 68 0.56 -8.92 13.21
C ASN A 68 1.93 -9.09 12.56
N ASN A 69 2.89 -8.26 12.96
CA ASN A 69 4.24 -8.36 12.42
C ASN A 69 4.92 -9.66 12.89
N PRO A 70 5.64 -10.35 12.00
CA PRO A 70 6.34 -11.59 12.38
C PRO A 70 7.34 -11.42 13.51
N ASP A 71 7.92 -10.22 13.63
CA ASP A 71 8.87 -9.90 14.71
C ASP A 71 8.22 -9.45 16.01
N GLY A 72 6.88 -9.43 16.07
CA GLY A 72 6.14 -9.00 17.25
C GLY A 72 6.10 -7.49 17.46
N SER A 73 6.63 -6.70 16.53
CA SER A 73 6.60 -5.25 16.66
C SER A 73 5.18 -4.69 16.51
N LEU A 74 4.93 -3.54 17.13
CA LEU A 74 3.65 -2.84 17.03
C LEU A 74 3.63 -1.79 15.92
N HIS A 75 4.70 -1.71 15.16
CA HIS A 75 4.79 -0.74 14.07
C HIS A 75 3.99 -1.22 12.86
N TYR A 76 3.36 -0.28 12.18
CA TYR A 76 2.70 -0.57 10.91
C TYR A 76 3.74 -1.09 9.91
N PRO A 77 3.44 -2.15 9.14
CA PRO A 77 4.44 -2.72 8.23
C PRO A 77 4.84 -1.70 7.16
N ARG A 78 6.06 -1.86 6.66
CA ARG A 78 6.49 -1.08 5.52
C ARG A 78 5.72 -1.53 4.29
N ILE A 79 5.05 -0.60 3.65
CA ILE A 79 4.19 -0.87 2.50
C ILE A 79 4.77 -0.17 1.28
N GLY A 80 5.03 -0.92 0.21
CA GLY A 80 5.24 -0.36 -1.10
C GLY A 80 3.87 -0.16 -1.75
N TYR A 81 3.56 1.06 -2.17
CA TYR A 81 2.26 1.40 -2.74
C TYR A 81 2.44 1.89 -4.16
N MET A 82 1.88 1.14 -5.11
CA MET A 82 1.90 1.51 -6.51
C MET A 82 0.51 2.03 -6.90
N LEU A 83 0.46 3.30 -7.27
CA LEU A 83 -0.76 3.97 -7.72
C LEU A 83 -1.08 3.57 -9.17
N GLN A 84 -2.30 3.87 -9.61
CA GLN A 84 -2.75 3.59 -10.97
C GLN A 84 -1.91 4.35 -12.02
N HIS A 85 -1.45 5.54 -11.70
CA HIS A 85 -0.53 6.33 -12.51
C HIS A 85 0.87 6.24 -11.92
N ASP A 86 1.89 6.55 -12.71
CA ASP A 86 3.27 6.40 -12.28
C ASP A 86 3.69 7.31 -11.12
N HIS A 87 3.11 8.51 -11.03
CA HIS A 87 3.38 9.49 -9.98
C HIS A 87 4.87 9.77 -9.75
N LEU A 88 5.68 9.67 -10.81
CA LEU A 88 7.09 10.04 -10.74
C LEU A 88 7.22 11.55 -10.54
N PHE A 89 8.19 11.95 -9.76
CA PHE A 89 8.49 13.36 -9.59
C PHE A 89 9.24 13.88 -10.83
N GLU A 90 8.65 14.82 -11.53
CA GLU A 90 9.20 15.37 -12.78
C GLU A 90 10.52 16.11 -12.60
N TRP A 91 10.74 16.67 -11.40
CA TRP A 91 11.98 17.39 -11.08
C TRP A 91 13.11 16.48 -10.62
N ARG A 92 12.91 15.17 -10.63
CA ARG A 92 13.91 14.17 -10.26
C ARG A 92 14.20 13.27 -11.46
N THR A 93 15.43 12.77 -11.53
CA THR A 93 15.78 11.77 -12.54
C THR A 93 15.10 10.44 -12.24
N ILE A 94 15.11 9.52 -13.20
CA ILE A 94 14.60 8.16 -12.98
C ILE A 94 15.33 7.51 -11.81
N TYR A 95 16.65 7.60 -11.78
CA TYR A 95 17.46 7.06 -10.70
C TYR A 95 17.07 7.65 -9.33
N GLN A 96 16.88 8.96 -9.26
CA GLN A 96 16.47 9.64 -8.03
C GLN A 96 15.06 9.23 -7.57
N ASN A 97 14.14 9.03 -8.50
CA ASN A 97 12.81 8.51 -8.17
C ASN A 97 12.88 7.10 -7.61
N VAL A 98 13.64 6.22 -8.24
CA VAL A 98 13.76 4.81 -7.83
C VAL A 98 14.44 4.67 -6.46
N THR A 99 15.40 5.53 -6.15
CA THR A 99 16.12 5.49 -4.88
C THR A 99 15.47 6.30 -3.77
N LEU A 100 14.37 6.98 -4.04
CA LEU A 100 13.72 7.88 -3.08
C LEU A 100 13.35 7.18 -1.77
N GLY A 101 12.81 5.96 -1.83
CA GLY A 101 12.46 5.20 -0.64
C GLY A 101 13.68 4.91 0.24
N LEU A 102 14.79 4.56 -0.37
CA LEU A 102 16.05 4.34 0.35
C LEU A 102 16.59 5.63 0.96
N GLU A 103 16.47 6.73 0.24
CA GLU A 103 16.89 8.06 0.71
C GLU A 103 16.08 8.51 1.93
N ILE A 104 14.76 8.35 1.88
CA ILE A 104 13.86 8.71 2.99
C ILE A 104 14.19 7.90 4.25
N HIS A 105 14.53 6.62 4.10
CA HIS A 105 14.87 5.75 5.23
C HIS A 105 16.36 5.80 5.61
N HIS A 106 17.15 6.71 5.02
CA HIS A 106 18.60 6.82 5.24
C HIS A 106 19.31 5.48 5.01
N ALA A 107 18.92 4.78 3.95
CA ALA A 107 19.35 3.42 3.67
C ALA A 107 20.10 3.27 2.33
N LEU A 108 20.74 4.34 1.86
CA LEU A 108 21.56 4.33 0.66
C LEU A 108 22.93 3.69 0.96
N THR A 109 22.94 2.38 1.10
CA THR A 109 24.19 1.61 1.27
C THR A 109 24.72 1.19 -0.10
N PRO A 110 26.04 0.94 -0.25
CA PRO A 110 26.59 0.44 -1.52
C PRO A 110 25.89 -0.82 -2.02
N GLU A 111 25.51 -1.72 -1.13
CA GLU A 111 24.83 -2.97 -1.46
C GLU A 111 23.43 -2.71 -2.02
N ARG A 112 22.67 -1.80 -1.42
CA ARG A 112 21.33 -1.45 -1.87
C ARG A 112 21.35 -0.66 -3.17
N ILE A 113 22.34 0.22 -3.34
CA ILE A 113 22.56 0.93 -4.60
C ILE A 113 22.86 -0.05 -5.73
N ALA A 114 23.75 -1.02 -5.48
CA ALA A 114 24.06 -2.07 -6.46
C ALA A 114 22.81 -2.88 -6.81
N HIS A 115 21.97 -3.18 -5.85
CA HIS A 115 20.71 -3.89 -6.07
C HIS A 115 19.75 -3.06 -6.95
N VAL A 116 19.63 -1.76 -6.71
CA VAL A 116 18.82 -0.85 -7.53
C VAL A 116 19.32 -0.84 -8.98
N GLU A 117 20.63 -0.71 -9.16
CA GLU A 117 21.26 -0.72 -10.49
C GLU A 117 20.99 -2.04 -11.22
N GLN A 118 21.06 -3.15 -10.50
CA GLN A 118 20.76 -4.47 -11.06
C GLN A 118 19.30 -4.57 -11.49
N LEU A 119 18.36 -4.08 -10.67
CA LEU A 119 16.95 -4.07 -11.02
C LEU A 119 16.66 -3.20 -12.25
N LEU A 120 17.28 -2.03 -12.33
CA LEU A 120 17.13 -1.16 -13.50
C LEU A 120 17.61 -1.87 -14.76
N SER A 121 18.75 -2.55 -14.69
CA SER A 121 19.28 -3.33 -15.82
C SER A 121 18.34 -4.49 -16.18
N ASP A 122 17.88 -5.25 -15.20
CA ASP A 122 16.99 -6.40 -15.40
C ASP A 122 15.67 -6.03 -16.07
N TYR A 123 15.15 -4.83 -15.78
CA TYR A 123 13.91 -4.33 -16.39
C TYR A 123 14.14 -3.45 -17.62
N GLY A 124 15.38 -3.37 -18.12
CA GLY A 124 15.69 -2.67 -19.37
C GLY A 124 15.70 -1.14 -19.26
N LEU A 125 15.98 -0.63 -18.10
CA LEU A 125 16.02 0.82 -17.84
C LEU A 125 17.43 1.36 -17.69
#